data_bddfd69af458a442ebf025d2e4fb9450
#
_entry.id   bddfd69af458a442ebf025d2e4fb9450
#
_cell.length_a   1.000
_cell.length_b   1.000
_cell.length_c   1.000
_cell.angle_alpha   90.00
_cell.angle_beta   90.00
_cell.angle_gamma   90.00
#
_symmetry.space_group_name_H-M   'P 1'
#
loop_
_entity.id
_entity.type
_entity.pdbx_description
1 polymer ?
#
loop_
_entity_poly.entity_id
_entity_poly.type
_entity_poly.pdbx_seq_one_letter_code
_entity_poly.pdbx_strand_id
1 'polypeptide(L)'
;MFKRRHFLRIAGAATAACVSRRALAIQTTRGTRMKPRQDLLDADSPKGLEVFQLTQGELSGAHLYMEAQIFTLDSKRFLLHRSATAHGGGRSDPKHQYFVCDLEDGGLLEPIIPEMGGVAPSVSPDGRFVYYFIDETKPGVGRFLLKRVNIDGGGRQTVLTVDGPLPGTDFRASRLYPISTISSDGKRLAISAFLGDGKTDDADFGLMVFDLERATVRLVLHGPTWCNMHSQYSRSTDGDAAHDILIQENHGCVIDASGAIKKLTGGEGADIHVIRDDGTNFRNMPWGRDGNEFCQGHQCWRGRTDWAITSTGTRSPRGAFLIEGKAAPHAGHVGLKTPGGLRNDLTRDLKEAKFSHFAGDALGKHFVSDAGPFDKGGRILAAEFGEPGRDALGGWRYLLNPRSTCKKESHIHPFLSPDGTMAFFNSDESGVLHAYMMRGF
;
A
#
# COMPACT_ATOMS: atom_id res chain seq x y z
N MET A 1 12.91 -20.21 -89.53
CA MET A 1 11.50 -20.05 -89.25
C MET A 1 11.36 -19.81 -87.74
N PHE A 2 11.29 -18.56 -87.32
CA PHE A 2 11.28 -18.16 -85.92
C PHE A 2 9.89 -17.86 -85.44
N LYS A 3 9.39 -18.52 -84.38
CA LYS A 3 8.15 -18.19 -83.68
C LYS A 3 8.46 -17.33 -82.43
N ARG A 4 7.97 -16.08 -82.45
CA ARG A 4 8.02 -15.16 -81.33
C ARG A 4 7.05 -15.64 -80.23
N ARG A 5 7.55 -15.77 -78.96
CA ARG A 5 6.74 -15.94 -77.75
C ARG A 5 6.49 -14.58 -77.11
N HIS A 6 5.25 -14.21 -76.93
CA HIS A 6 4.82 -13.08 -76.16
C HIS A 6 4.95 -13.35 -74.66
N PHE A 7 5.63 -12.49 -73.93
CA PHE A 7 5.62 -12.45 -72.48
C PHE A 7 4.51 -11.51 -71.99
N LEU A 8 3.45 -12.04 -71.35
CA LEU A 8 2.53 -11.27 -70.53
C LEU A 8 3.20 -10.90 -69.21
N ARG A 9 3.33 -9.62 -68.94
CA ARG A 9 3.64 -9.11 -67.60
C ARG A 9 2.33 -8.97 -66.83
N ILE A 10 2.16 -9.78 -65.79
CA ILE A 10 1.12 -9.60 -64.77
C ILE A 10 1.67 -8.64 -63.75
N ALA A 11 1.11 -7.43 -63.67
CA ALA A 11 1.39 -6.48 -62.59
C ALA A 11 0.51 -6.85 -61.41
N GLY A 12 1.12 -7.47 -60.36
CA GLY A 12 0.46 -7.72 -59.09
C GLY A 12 0.44 -6.42 -58.27
N ALA A 13 -0.73 -5.84 -58.11
CA ALA A 13 -0.96 -4.75 -57.18
C ALA A 13 -0.95 -5.33 -55.72
N ALA A 14 0.10 -5.08 -54.98
CA ALA A 14 0.15 -5.36 -53.55
C ALA A 14 -0.63 -4.24 -52.83
N THR A 15 -1.86 -4.53 -52.43
CA THR A 15 -2.62 -3.69 -51.50
C THR A 15 -2.02 -3.84 -50.11
N ALA A 16 -1.20 -2.90 -49.70
CA ALA A 16 -0.75 -2.75 -48.32
C ALA A 16 -1.95 -2.37 -47.43
N ALA A 17 -2.50 -3.33 -46.73
CA ALA A 17 -3.49 -3.08 -45.68
C ALA A 17 -2.78 -2.35 -44.52
N CYS A 18 -2.91 -1.03 -44.49
CA CYS A 18 -2.54 -0.18 -43.38
C CYS A 18 -3.48 -0.48 -42.22
N VAL A 19 -3.09 -1.42 -41.32
CA VAL A 19 -3.77 -1.62 -40.06
C VAL A 19 -3.41 -0.40 -39.23
N SER A 20 -4.28 0.62 -39.28
CA SER A 20 -4.23 1.72 -38.33
C SER A 20 -4.45 1.16 -36.92
N ARG A 21 -3.38 0.95 -36.19
CA ARG A 21 -3.43 0.83 -34.73
C ARG A 21 -4.01 2.15 -34.21
N ARG A 22 -5.32 2.20 -34.01
CA ARG A 22 -5.92 3.20 -33.16
C ARG A 22 -5.30 2.98 -31.78
N ALA A 23 -4.26 3.74 -31.46
CA ALA A 23 -3.88 4.00 -30.09
C ALA A 23 -5.17 4.51 -29.43
N LEU A 24 -5.74 3.74 -28.50
CA LEU A 24 -6.73 4.28 -27.58
C LEU A 24 -6.03 5.46 -26.91
N ALA A 25 -6.34 6.66 -27.34
CA ALA A 25 -5.99 7.86 -26.62
C ALA A 25 -6.67 7.74 -25.27
N ILE A 26 -5.90 7.35 -24.25
CA ILE A 26 -6.31 7.44 -22.87
C ILE A 26 -6.64 8.91 -22.69
N GLN A 27 -7.92 9.23 -22.48
CA GLN A 27 -8.34 10.58 -22.15
C GLN A 27 -7.59 10.96 -20.86
N THR A 28 -6.49 11.67 -21.04
CA THR A 28 -5.82 12.33 -19.92
C THR A 28 -6.79 13.38 -19.44
N THR A 29 -7.50 13.09 -18.35
CA THR A 29 -8.30 14.09 -17.64
C THR A 29 -7.31 15.04 -16.95
N ARG A 30 -6.64 15.87 -17.76
CA ARG A 30 -5.91 17.03 -17.28
C ARG A 30 -6.94 17.97 -16.66
N GLY A 31 -6.87 18.21 -15.36
CA GLY A 31 -7.57 19.33 -14.76
C GLY A 31 -8.77 19.03 -13.87
N THR A 32 -8.92 17.85 -13.28
CA THR A 32 -9.90 17.69 -12.19
C THR A 32 -9.34 18.33 -10.92
N ARG A 33 -9.86 19.47 -10.55
CA ARG A 33 -9.53 20.12 -9.27
C ARG A 33 -10.36 19.51 -8.15
N MET A 34 -9.83 19.55 -6.92
CA MET A 34 -10.57 19.06 -5.76
C MET A 34 -11.89 19.80 -5.58
N LYS A 35 -12.95 19.07 -5.22
CA LYS A 35 -14.30 19.59 -5.01
C LYS A 35 -14.61 19.67 -3.52
N PRO A 36 -15.04 20.81 -2.98
CA PRO A 36 -15.51 20.91 -1.59
C PRO A 36 -16.69 19.97 -1.34
N ARG A 37 -16.68 19.29 -0.19
CA ARG A 37 -17.69 18.31 0.24
C ARG A 37 -18.15 18.57 1.68
N GLN A 38 -18.62 19.80 1.91
CA GLN A 38 -19.15 20.21 3.23
C GLN A 38 -20.43 19.42 3.62
N ASP A 39 -21.10 18.80 2.66
CA ASP A 39 -22.23 17.91 2.86
C ASP A 39 -21.88 16.60 3.61
N LEU A 40 -20.59 16.25 3.72
CA LEU A 40 -20.11 15.14 4.53
C LEU A 40 -19.95 15.48 6.02
N LEU A 41 -19.94 16.76 6.37
CA LEU A 41 -19.88 17.18 7.76
C LEU A 41 -21.23 16.94 8.46
N ASP A 42 -21.17 16.61 9.73
CA ASP A 42 -22.33 16.46 10.61
C ASP A 42 -22.19 17.35 11.85
N ALA A 43 -23.16 17.28 12.78
CA ALA A 43 -23.21 18.15 13.95
C ALA A 43 -22.03 17.91 14.91
N ASP A 44 -21.42 16.72 14.88
CA ASP A 44 -20.32 16.32 15.75
C ASP A 44 -18.96 16.59 15.11
N SER A 45 -18.92 16.97 13.84
CA SER A 45 -17.68 17.32 13.13
C SER A 45 -17.05 18.58 13.70
N PRO A 46 -15.70 18.68 13.80
CA PRO A 46 -15.03 19.87 14.32
C PRO A 46 -15.39 21.14 13.53
N LYS A 47 -15.57 22.23 14.25
CA LYS A 47 -15.74 23.55 13.62
C LYS A 47 -14.46 23.90 12.84
N GLY A 48 -14.62 24.27 11.57
CA GLY A 48 -13.50 24.62 10.70
C GLY A 48 -12.93 23.44 9.91
N LEU A 49 -13.43 22.22 10.10
CA LEU A 49 -13.06 21.10 9.27
C LEU A 49 -13.51 21.32 7.82
N GLU A 50 -12.58 21.24 6.89
CA GLU A 50 -12.84 21.29 5.47
C GLU A 50 -12.65 19.91 4.85
N VAL A 51 -13.56 19.48 3.99
CA VAL A 51 -13.51 18.19 3.27
C VAL A 51 -13.52 18.44 1.78
N PHE A 52 -12.64 17.73 1.07
CA PHE A 52 -12.50 17.83 -0.38
C PHE A 52 -12.48 16.45 -1.01
N GLN A 53 -13.17 16.28 -2.13
CA GLN A 53 -13.11 15.12 -3.00
C GLN A 53 -12.03 15.37 -4.05
N LEU A 54 -11.03 14.48 -4.13
CA LEU A 54 -9.86 14.62 -5.01
C LEU A 54 -10.07 13.97 -6.36
N THR A 55 -10.77 12.83 -6.41
CA THR A 55 -11.10 12.14 -7.66
C THR A 55 -12.58 12.27 -7.96
N GLN A 56 -12.94 12.36 -9.24
CA GLN A 56 -14.31 12.62 -9.68
C GLN A 56 -14.64 11.80 -10.94
N GLY A 57 -15.94 11.77 -11.30
CA GLY A 57 -16.46 11.13 -12.50
C GLY A 57 -16.84 9.67 -12.25
N GLU A 58 -17.02 8.94 -13.35
CA GLU A 58 -17.50 7.55 -13.33
C GLU A 58 -16.40 6.51 -13.07
N LEU A 59 -15.13 6.91 -13.19
CA LEU A 59 -14.00 6.03 -12.94
C LEU A 59 -13.60 6.13 -11.46
N SER A 60 -13.59 4.99 -10.81
CA SER A 60 -13.07 4.88 -9.43
C SER A 60 -11.65 5.41 -9.32
N GLY A 61 -11.37 6.08 -8.21
CA GLY A 61 -10.03 6.56 -7.87
C GLY A 61 -9.86 6.55 -6.36
N ALA A 62 -8.74 6.03 -5.89
CA ALA A 62 -8.49 5.83 -4.48
C ALA A 62 -7.06 6.23 -4.11
N HIS A 63 -6.84 6.43 -2.83
CA HIS A 63 -5.49 6.52 -2.29
C HIS A 63 -4.80 5.15 -2.40
N LEU A 64 -3.49 5.16 -2.52
CA LEU A 64 -2.70 3.97 -2.30
C LEU A 64 -2.85 3.55 -0.82
N TYR A 65 -2.48 2.30 -0.54
CA TYR A 65 -2.60 1.78 0.81
C TYR A 65 -1.82 2.67 1.81
N MET A 66 -2.38 2.89 2.99
CA MET A 66 -1.91 3.83 4.01
C MET A 66 -0.46 3.62 4.48
N GLU A 67 0.11 2.46 4.20
CA GLU A 67 1.49 2.09 4.56
C GLU A 67 2.51 2.51 3.51
N ALA A 68 2.07 2.82 2.29
CA ALA A 68 2.97 3.20 1.21
C ALA A 68 3.54 4.61 1.41
N GLN A 69 4.84 4.78 1.12
CA GLN A 69 5.44 6.11 1.09
C GLN A 69 5.06 6.81 -0.21
N ILE A 70 4.00 7.58 -0.17
CA ILE A 70 3.38 8.18 -1.35
C ILE A 70 3.49 9.70 -1.41
N PHE A 71 3.95 10.35 -0.35
CA PHE A 71 4.06 11.80 -0.27
C PHE A 71 5.47 12.30 -0.58
N THR A 72 5.54 13.50 -1.16
CA THR A 72 6.72 14.36 -1.03
C THR A 72 6.84 14.86 0.41
N LEU A 73 8.09 15.07 0.88
CA LEU A 73 8.35 15.41 2.28
C LEU A 73 7.70 16.73 2.73
N ASP A 74 7.48 17.64 1.79
CA ASP A 74 6.82 18.93 1.98
C ASP A 74 5.30 18.86 2.05
N SER A 75 4.71 17.65 1.98
CA SER A 75 3.26 17.37 1.99
C SER A 75 2.48 17.99 0.83
N LYS A 76 3.14 18.47 -0.22
CA LYS A 76 2.49 19.19 -1.34
C LYS A 76 1.99 18.28 -2.44
N ARG A 77 2.67 17.15 -2.66
CA ARG A 77 2.35 16.19 -3.70
C ARG A 77 2.28 14.78 -3.15
N PHE A 78 1.38 14.00 -3.70
CA PHE A 78 1.29 12.59 -3.35
C PHE A 78 0.74 11.75 -4.50
N LEU A 79 0.88 10.42 -4.38
CA LEU A 79 0.39 9.48 -5.39
C LEU A 79 -1.00 8.99 -5.03
N LEU A 80 -1.85 8.88 -6.04
CA LEU A 80 -3.10 8.14 -5.99
C LEU A 80 -3.27 7.30 -7.26
N HIS A 81 -4.26 6.43 -7.27
CA HIS A 81 -4.50 5.57 -8.41
C HIS A 81 -5.97 5.59 -8.86
N ARG A 82 -6.18 5.35 -10.14
CA ARG A 82 -7.47 4.97 -10.70
C ARG A 82 -7.57 3.45 -10.71
N SER A 83 -8.53 2.93 -9.98
CA SER A 83 -8.78 1.51 -9.84
C SER A 83 -10.20 1.27 -9.35
N ALA A 84 -10.75 0.11 -9.66
CA ALA A 84 -12.07 -0.31 -9.18
C ALA A 84 -12.08 -0.63 -7.67
N THR A 85 -10.93 -0.70 -7.02
CA THR A 85 -10.81 -1.07 -5.60
C THR A 85 -9.84 -0.17 -4.84
N ALA A 86 -10.04 -0.02 -3.54
CA ALA A 86 -9.13 0.71 -2.65
C ALA A 86 -7.73 0.07 -2.53
N HIS A 87 -7.58 -1.19 -2.92
CA HIS A 87 -6.31 -1.92 -2.90
C HIS A 87 -5.57 -1.89 -4.25
N GLY A 88 -6.10 -1.21 -5.23
CA GLY A 88 -5.54 -1.15 -6.57
C GLY A 88 -6.12 -2.17 -7.54
N GLY A 89 -5.92 -1.93 -8.82
CA GLY A 89 -6.31 -2.82 -9.91
C GLY A 89 -5.28 -3.91 -10.18
N GLY A 90 -5.72 -4.94 -10.89
CA GLY A 90 -4.80 -5.95 -11.41
C GLY A 90 -3.88 -5.35 -12.48
N ARG A 91 -2.65 -5.86 -12.56
CA ARG A 91 -1.62 -5.43 -13.54
C ARG A 91 -2.05 -5.45 -15.00
N SER A 92 -3.09 -6.20 -15.33
CA SER A 92 -3.68 -6.30 -16.67
C SER A 92 -4.88 -5.40 -16.89
N ASP A 93 -5.32 -4.63 -15.88
CA ASP A 93 -6.42 -3.68 -16.01
C ASP A 93 -5.95 -2.44 -16.81
N PRO A 94 -6.43 -2.21 -18.03
CA PRO A 94 -6.03 -1.07 -18.83
C PRO A 94 -6.49 0.28 -18.27
N LYS A 95 -7.41 0.28 -17.30
CA LYS A 95 -7.91 1.48 -16.63
C LYS A 95 -7.10 1.81 -15.37
N HIS A 96 -6.24 0.89 -14.91
CA HIS A 96 -5.40 1.13 -13.75
C HIS A 96 -4.27 2.08 -14.11
N GLN A 97 -4.22 3.22 -13.43
CA GLN A 97 -3.22 4.28 -13.64
C GLN A 97 -2.84 4.91 -12.32
N TYR A 98 -1.62 5.40 -12.22
CA TYR A 98 -1.15 6.19 -11.10
C TYR A 98 -1.04 7.66 -11.50
N PHE A 99 -1.37 8.53 -10.52
CA PHE A 99 -1.35 9.98 -10.68
C PHE A 99 -0.55 10.60 -9.55
N VAL A 100 0.12 11.71 -9.86
CA VAL A 100 0.54 12.68 -8.86
C VAL A 100 -0.62 13.64 -8.65
N CYS A 101 -1.00 13.86 -7.40
CA CYS A 101 -1.93 14.91 -6.99
C CYS A 101 -1.13 16.09 -6.47
N ASP A 102 -1.25 17.25 -7.10
CA ASP A 102 -0.63 18.50 -6.65
C ASP A 102 -1.62 19.29 -5.81
N LEU A 103 -1.40 19.34 -4.51
CA LEU A 103 -2.29 20.01 -3.55
C LEU A 103 -2.17 21.54 -3.61
N GLU A 104 -1.02 22.07 -4.03
CA GLU A 104 -0.85 23.52 -4.22
C GLU A 104 -1.59 24.01 -5.46
N ASP A 105 -1.72 23.19 -6.50
CA ASP A 105 -2.55 23.51 -7.68
C ASP A 105 -3.97 22.97 -7.55
N GLY A 106 -4.55 23.05 -6.36
CA GLY A 106 -5.96 22.71 -6.11
C GLY A 106 -6.30 21.25 -6.35
N GLY A 107 -5.36 20.33 -6.12
CA GLY A 107 -5.55 18.88 -6.29
C GLY A 107 -5.48 18.44 -7.74
N LEU A 108 -4.73 19.15 -8.59
CA LEU A 108 -4.50 18.76 -9.98
C LEU A 108 -3.92 17.35 -10.07
N LEU A 109 -4.51 16.51 -10.92
CA LEU A 109 -4.07 15.13 -11.15
C LEU A 109 -3.30 15.02 -12.46
N GLU A 110 -2.03 14.56 -12.39
CA GLU A 110 -1.18 14.32 -13.55
C GLU A 110 -0.75 12.85 -13.61
N PRO A 111 -0.93 12.16 -14.77
CA PRO A 111 -0.50 10.77 -14.92
C PRO A 111 1.01 10.64 -14.73
N ILE A 112 1.44 9.64 -13.93
CA ILE A 112 2.87 9.45 -13.62
C ILE A 112 3.40 8.09 -14.11
N ILE A 113 2.61 7.03 -14.08
CA ILE A 113 2.99 5.69 -14.54
C ILE A 113 2.01 5.27 -15.64
N PRO A 114 2.33 5.51 -16.92
CA PRO A 114 1.45 5.16 -18.04
C PRO A 114 1.64 3.72 -18.54
N GLU A 115 2.67 3.01 -18.07
CA GLU A 115 2.97 1.68 -18.57
C GLU A 115 2.00 0.63 -18.00
N MET A 116 1.56 -0.27 -18.89
CA MET A 116 0.82 -1.48 -18.49
C MET A 116 1.69 -2.32 -17.53
N GLY A 117 1.07 -2.85 -16.49
CA GLY A 117 1.77 -3.64 -15.48
C GLY A 117 2.51 -2.81 -14.43
N GLY A 118 2.36 -1.47 -14.46
CA GLY A 118 2.89 -0.59 -13.42
C GLY A 118 2.26 -0.90 -12.06
N VAL A 119 3.07 -1.19 -11.03
CA VAL A 119 2.61 -1.56 -9.68
C VAL A 119 3.54 -1.02 -8.59
N ALA A 120 3.03 -0.95 -7.38
CA ALA A 120 3.78 -0.73 -6.14
C ALA A 120 4.69 0.51 -6.15
N PRO A 121 4.18 1.72 -6.45
CA PRO A 121 5.01 2.91 -6.44
C PRO A 121 5.37 3.36 -5.02
N SER A 122 6.58 3.93 -4.88
CA SER A 122 7.07 4.63 -3.70
C SER A 122 7.75 5.94 -4.10
N VAL A 123 7.46 7.01 -3.38
CA VAL A 123 8.14 8.30 -3.54
C VAL A 123 9.46 8.27 -2.77
N SER A 124 10.54 8.72 -3.39
CA SER A 124 11.83 8.84 -2.71
C SER A 124 11.76 9.84 -1.54
N PRO A 125 12.55 9.65 -0.46
CA PRO A 125 12.51 10.53 0.72
C PRO A 125 12.79 12.00 0.42
N ASP A 126 13.55 12.29 -0.64
CA ASP A 126 13.82 13.65 -1.11
C ASP A 126 12.70 14.23 -2.00
N GLY A 127 11.64 13.45 -2.25
CA GLY A 127 10.48 13.85 -3.05
C GLY A 127 10.73 13.98 -4.55
N ARG A 128 11.93 13.66 -5.05
CA ARG A 128 12.28 13.89 -6.45
C ARG A 128 11.84 12.78 -7.40
N PHE A 129 11.78 11.54 -6.92
CA PHE A 129 11.54 10.36 -7.76
C PHE A 129 10.35 9.55 -7.27
N VAL A 130 9.69 8.90 -8.23
CA VAL A 130 8.77 7.78 -8.00
C VAL A 130 9.47 6.52 -8.50
N TYR A 131 9.73 5.56 -7.61
CA TYR A 131 10.14 4.21 -7.94
C TYR A 131 8.92 3.33 -8.09
N TYR A 132 8.89 2.46 -9.08
CA TYR A 132 7.76 1.55 -9.35
C TYR A 132 8.25 0.33 -10.12
N PHE A 133 7.42 -0.70 -10.14
CA PHE A 133 7.72 -1.92 -10.88
C PHE A 133 6.84 -2.02 -12.13
N ILE A 134 7.38 -2.69 -13.17
CA ILE A 134 6.59 -3.27 -14.25
C ILE A 134 6.54 -4.77 -13.96
N ASP A 135 5.36 -5.25 -13.61
CA ASP A 135 5.12 -6.66 -13.28
C ASP A 135 4.79 -7.45 -14.54
N GLU A 136 5.80 -8.13 -15.10
CA GLU A 136 5.69 -9.10 -16.19
C GLU A 136 5.78 -10.54 -15.68
N THR A 137 5.70 -10.73 -14.35
CA THR A 137 5.87 -12.04 -13.72
C THR A 137 4.77 -13.01 -14.11
N LYS A 138 5.15 -14.29 -14.20
CA LYS A 138 4.27 -15.44 -14.34
C LYS A 138 4.92 -16.62 -13.65
N PRO A 139 4.16 -17.64 -13.23
CA PRO A 139 4.75 -18.87 -12.70
C PRO A 139 5.84 -19.43 -13.62
N GLY A 140 7.03 -19.67 -13.05
CA GLY A 140 8.19 -20.18 -13.77
C GLY A 140 8.98 -19.16 -14.64
N VAL A 141 8.49 -17.93 -14.84
CA VAL A 141 9.17 -16.92 -15.67
C VAL A 141 10.06 -16.00 -14.84
N GLY A 142 9.49 -15.28 -13.88
CA GLY A 142 10.24 -14.43 -12.96
C GLY A 142 10.72 -13.10 -13.56
N ARG A 143 10.03 -12.56 -14.59
CA ARG A 143 10.43 -11.33 -15.23
C ARG A 143 9.71 -10.13 -14.63
N PHE A 144 10.47 -9.09 -14.22
CA PHE A 144 9.96 -7.78 -13.81
C PHE A 144 11.05 -6.71 -13.95
N LEU A 145 10.62 -5.44 -13.97
CA LEU A 145 11.54 -4.30 -14.03
C LEU A 145 11.28 -3.39 -12.84
N LEU A 146 12.35 -2.92 -12.20
CA LEU A 146 12.32 -1.76 -11.32
C LEU A 146 12.64 -0.52 -12.14
N LYS A 147 11.76 0.46 -12.10
CA LYS A 147 11.89 1.73 -12.83
C LYS A 147 11.81 2.92 -11.88
N ARG A 148 12.29 4.05 -12.35
CA ARG A 148 12.05 5.34 -11.68
C ARG A 148 11.65 6.40 -12.71
N VAL A 149 10.95 7.41 -12.23
CA VAL A 149 10.57 8.61 -12.97
C VAL A 149 10.66 9.81 -12.04
N ASN A 150 10.97 11.00 -12.54
CA ASN A 150 10.90 12.20 -11.72
C ASN A 150 9.43 12.45 -11.32
N ILE A 151 9.21 13.12 -10.19
CA ILE A 151 7.86 13.45 -9.70
C ILE A 151 7.06 14.32 -10.68
N ASP A 152 7.72 15.01 -11.60
CA ASP A 152 7.13 15.78 -12.69
C ASP A 152 6.85 14.96 -13.97
N GLY A 153 7.10 13.64 -13.94
CA GLY A 153 6.88 12.73 -15.07
C GLY A 153 8.05 12.60 -16.03
N GLY A 154 9.07 13.44 -15.92
CA GLY A 154 10.28 13.39 -16.75
C GLY A 154 11.30 12.33 -16.32
N GLY A 155 12.39 12.17 -17.09
CA GLY A 155 13.56 11.39 -16.67
C GLY A 155 13.31 9.90 -16.40
N ARG A 156 12.32 9.29 -17.06
CA ARG A 156 11.96 7.88 -16.88
C ARG A 156 13.08 6.96 -17.28
N GLN A 157 13.45 6.01 -16.40
CA GLN A 157 14.51 5.03 -16.68
C GLN A 157 14.26 3.69 -15.96
N THR A 158 14.82 2.63 -16.51
CA THR A 158 14.91 1.33 -15.85
C THR A 158 16.13 1.33 -14.94
N VAL A 159 15.92 0.99 -13.66
CA VAL A 159 16.98 0.85 -12.64
C VAL A 159 17.57 -0.55 -12.70
N LEU A 160 16.68 -1.58 -12.73
CA LEU A 160 17.05 -2.98 -12.74
C LEU A 160 16.02 -3.79 -13.54
N THR A 161 16.50 -4.78 -14.28
CA THR A 161 15.68 -5.84 -14.86
C THR A 161 16.06 -7.16 -14.20
N VAL A 162 15.08 -7.86 -13.67
CA VAL A 162 15.20 -9.27 -13.26
C VAL A 162 14.51 -10.11 -14.32
N ASP A 163 15.21 -11.14 -14.80
CA ASP A 163 14.70 -12.05 -15.82
C ASP A 163 15.15 -13.48 -15.47
N GLY A 164 14.30 -14.19 -14.74
CA GLY A 164 14.62 -15.54 -14.26
C GLY A 164 14.70 -15.63 -12.73
N PRO A 165 15.55 -16.54 -12.20
CA PRO A 165 15.70 -16.72 -10.76
C PRO A 165 16.24 -15.46 -10.06
N LEU A 166 15.81 -15.28 -8.82
CA LEU A 166 16.40 -14.26 -7.95
C LEU A 166 17.86 -14.62 -7.63
N PRO A 167 18.79 -13.65 -7.65
CA PRO A 167 20.22 -13.94 -7.47
C PRO A 167 20.52 -14.79 -6.23
N GLY A 168 21.31 -15.85 -6.41
CA GLY A 168 21.70 -16.76 -5.34
C GLY A 168 20.62 -17.75 -4.87
N THR A 169 19.52 -17.88 -5.62
CA THR A 169 18.42 -18.78 -5.32
C THR A 169 17.87 -19.46 -6.58
N ASP A 170 17.02 -20.49 -6.41
CA ASP A 170 16.22 -21.07 -7.49
C ASP A 170 14.83 -20.42 -7.61
N PHE A 171 14.46 -19.52 -6.70
CA PHE A 171 13.16 -18.89 -6.67
C PHE A 171 12.98 -17.85 -7.79
N ARG A 172 11.75 -17.82 -8.35
CA ARG A 172 11.31 -16.85 -9.36
C ARG A 172 10.08 -16.12 -8.84
N ALA A 173 10.06 -14.81 -8.98
CA ALA A 173 8.86 -14.04 -8.67
C ALA A 173 7.76 -14.42 -9.68
N SER A 174 6.60 -14.84 -9.19
CA SER A 174 5.43 -15.22 -9.98
C SER A 174 4.33 -14.19 -9.97
N ARG A 175 4.32 -13.33 -8.95
CA ARG A 175 3.45 -12.16 -8.81
C ARG A 175 4.05 -11.21 -7.77
N LEU A 176 4.18 -9.94 -8.14
CA LEU A 176 4.59 -8.90 -7.19
C LEU A 176 3.42 -8.50 -6.28
N TYR A 177 3.72 -8.15 -5.06
CA TYR A 177 2.78 -7.52 -4.14
C TYR A 177 2.54 -6.04 -4.56
N PRO A 178 1.34 -5.49 -4.41
CA PRO A 178 1.02 -4.16 -4.95
C PRO A 178 1.60 -2.98 -4.14
N ILE A 179 2.34 -3.26 -3.07
CA ILE A 179 2.91 -2.24 -2.18
C ILE A 179 4.40 -2.48 -2.06
N SER A 180 5.19 -1.44 -2.30
CA SER A 180 6.61 -1.38 -1.97
C SER A 180 6.87 -0.35 -0.86
N THR A 181 8.05 -0.40 -0.29
CA THR A 181 8.49 0.52 0.75
C THR A 181 9.94 0.91 0.52
N ILE A 182 10.28 2.18 0.75
CA ILE A 182 11.62 2.73 0.54
C ILE A 182 12.25 3.15 1.86
N SER A 183 13.54 2.88 2.03
CA SER A 183 14.30 3.28 3.21
C SER A 183 14.37 4.80 3.38
N SER A 184 14.53 5.29 4.60
CA SER A 184 14.58 6.72 4.89
C SER A 184 15.77 7.45 4.27
N ASP A 185 16.85 6.73 3.93
CA ASP A 185 18.01 7.26 3.22
C ASP A 185 17.86 7.21 1.68
N GLY A 186 16.76 6.62 1.18
CA GLY A 186 16.46 6.48 -0.25
C GLY A 186 17.34 5.49 -1.01
N LYS A 187 18.14 4.65 -0.32
CA LYS A 187 19.08 3.74 -0.97
C LYS A 187 18.58 2.32 -1.14
N ARG A 188 17.52 1.95 -0.44
CA ARG A 188 16.93 0.62 -0.45
C ARG A 188 15.43 0.68 -0.74
N LEU A 189 14.93 -0.31 -1.44
CA LEU A 189 13.51 -0.52 -1.67
C LEU A 189 13.17 -1.97 -1.39
N ALA A 190 12.05 -2.23 -0.70
CA ALA A 190 11.59 -3.57 -0.43
C ALA A 190 10.19 -3.81 -1.00
N ILE A 191 9.95 -5.05 -1.44
CA ILE A 191 8.65 -5.52 -1.91
C ILE A 191 8.55 -7.02 -1.68
N SER A 192 7.37 -7.52 -1.35
CA SER A 192 7.14 -8.96 -1.32
C SER A 192 6.63 -9.48 -2.65
N ALA A 193 6.82 -10.78 -2.88
CA ALA A 193 6.34 -11.48 -4.07
C ALA A 193 5.92 -12.91 -3.74
N PHE A 194 4.95 -13.43 -4.48
CA PHE A 194 4.68 -14.86 -4.55
C PHE A 194 5.77 -15.54 -5.39
N LEU A 195 6.31 -16.66 -4.90
CA LEU A 195 7.43 -17.37 -5.49
C LEU A 195 7.03 -18.75 -6.08
N GLY A 196 5.72 -19.04 -6.10
CA GLY A 196 5.22 -20.34 -6.54
C GLY A 196 5.43 -20.64 -8.01
N ASP A 197 5.49 -21.92 -8.33
CA ASP A 197 5.70 -22.46 -9.68
C ASP A 197 4.42 -22.63 -10.51
N GLY A 198 3.26 -22.30 -9.93
CA GLY A 198 1.95 -22.50 -10.54
C GLY A 198 1.40 -23.93 -10.46
N LYS A 199 2.05 -24.83 -9.70
CA LYS A 199 1.68 -26.24 -9.56
C LYS A 199 1.56 -26.69 -8.11
N THR A 200 2.31 -26.05 -7.22
CA THR A 200 2.42 -26.42 -5.81
C THR A 200 1.56 -25.49 -4.97
N ASP A 201 0.60 -26.04 -4.22
CA ASP A 201 -0.18 -25.29 -3.22
C ASP A 201 0.72 -24.88 -2.04
N ASP A 202 0.33 -23.81 -1.34
CA ASP A 202 1.05 -23.26 -0.20
C ASP A 202 2.55 -22.97 -0.50
N ALA A 203 2.85 -22.59 -1.75
CA ALA A 203 4.19 -22.19 -2.14
C ALA A 203 4.60 -20.87 -1.46
N ASP A 204 5.90 -20.65 -1.34
CA ASP A 204 6.49 -19.53 -0.62
C ASP A 204 6.09 -18.15 -1.15
N PHE A 205 5.98 -17.20 -0.25
CA PHE A 205 6.13 -15.79 -0.50
C PHE A 205 7.49 -15.34 0.00
N GLY A 206 8.04 -14.27 -0.57
CA GLY A 206 9.34 -13.77 -0.17
C GLY A 206 9.42 -12.25 -0.13
N LEU A 207 10.30 -11.74 0.74
CA LEU A 207 10.68 -10.35 0.82
C LEU A 207 11.94 -10.12 -0.01
N MET A 208 11.84 -9.28 -1.03
CA MET A 208 12.96 -8.84 -1.85
C MET A 208 13.41 -7.45 -1.42
N VAL A 209 14.72 -7.24 -1.31
CA VAL A 209 15.34 -5.94 -1.04
C VAL A 209 16.26 -5.56 -2.19
N PHE A 210 16.05 -4.36 -2.71
CA PHE A 210 16.78 -3.75 -3.82
C PHE A 210 17.79 -2.73 -3.29
N ASP A 211 19.02 -2.82 -3.72
CA ASP A 211 20.02 -1.75 -3.58
C ASP A 211 19.91 -0.83 -4.80
N LEU A 212 19.43 0.39 -4.60
CA LEU A 212 19.13 1.34 -5.68
C LEU A 212 20.39 1.98 -6.27
N GLU A 213 21.48 2.02 -5.49
CA GLU A 213 22.78 2.55 -5.95
C GLU A 213 23.53 1.52 -6.80
N ARG A 214 23.51 0.22 -6.37
CA ARG A 214 24.19 -0.87 -7.07
C ARG A 214 23.32 -1.54 -8.12
N ALA A 215 22.04 -1.23 -8.18
CA ALA A 215 21.05 -1.89 -9.04
C ALA A 215 21.07 -3.42 -8.86
N THR A 216 20.98 -3.89 -7.62
CA THR A 216 20.94 -5.31 -7.27
C THR A 216 19.73 -5.64 -6.42
N VAL A 217 19.36 -6.92 -6.38
CA VAL A 217 18.26 -7.44 -5.56
C VAL A 217 18.68 -8.68 -4.79
N ARG A 218 18.15 -8.85 -3.58
CA ARG A 218 18.30 -10.04 -2.76
C ARG A 218 16.95 -10.48 -2.21
N LEU A 219 16.75 -11.80 -2.11
CA LEU A 219 15.67 -12.41 -1.32
C LEU A 219 16.19 -12.53 0.11
N VAL A 220 15.56 -11.83 1.06
CA VAL A 220 16.02 -11.77 2.46
C VAL A 220 15.18 -12.61 3.43
N LEU A 221 13.97 -12.96 3.02
CA LEU A 221 13.05 -13.81 3.77
C LEU A 221 12.13 -14.55 2.81
N HIS A 222 11.77 -15.81 3.10
CA HIS A 222 10.73 -16.53 2.36
C HIS A 222 10.08 -17.62 3.23
N GLY A 223 8.89 -18.05 2.83
CA GLY A 223 8.12 -19.11 3.45
C GLY A 223 6.63 -19.04 3.08
N PRO A 224 5.85 -20.08 3.35
CA PRO A 224 4.45 -20.18 2.94
C PRO A 224 3.50 -19.27 3.75
N THR A 225 3.89 -18.86 4.95
CA THR A 225 3.07 -18.02 5.84
C THR A 225 3.21 -16.52 5.59
N TRP A 226 4.12 -16.10 4.72
CA TRP A 226 4.44 -14.70 4.42
C TRP A 226 3.53 -14.06 3.35
N CYS A 227 2.37 -14.64 3.09
CA CYS A 227 1.39 -14.00 2.23
C CYS A 227 0.87 -12.68 2.84
N ASN A 228 0.57 -11.69 2.01
CA ASN A 228 0.06 -10.39 2.47
C ASN A 228 0.96 -9.70 3.51
N MET A 229 2.23 -9.61 3.23
CA MET A 229 3.30 -9.27 4.19
C MET A 229 3.24 -7.84 4.74
N HIS A 230 2.65 -6.88 4.02
CA HIS A 230 2.55 -5.47 4.42
C HIS A 230 3.88 -4.87 4.89
N SER A 231 4.94 -5.09 4.11
CA SER A 231 6.28 -4.64 4.48
C SER A 231 6.40 -3.12 4.54
N GLN A 232 7.03 -2.58 5.60
CA GLN A 232 7.23 -1.16 5.81
C GLN A 232 8.63 -0.88 6.34
N TYR A 233 9.46 -0.18 5.56
CA TYR A 233 10.70 0.35 6.10
C TYR A 233 10.43 1.30 7.27
N SER A 234 11.28 1.24 8.28
CA SER A 234 11.36 2.28 9.29
C SER A 234 11.60 3.63 8.63
N ARG A 235 10.92 4.65 9.11
CA ARG A 235 11.11 6.04 8.69
C ARG A 235 12.16 6.76 9.53
N SER A 236 12.79 6.05 10.48
CA SER A 236 13.87 6.57 11.29
C SER A 236 15.06 6.97 10.42
N THR A 237 15.77 8.01 10.84
CA THR A 237 17.06 8.41 10.27
C THR A 237 18.25 7.94 11.14
N ASP A 238 17.98 7.25 12.24
CA ASP A 238 18.99 6.57 13.02
C ASP A 238 19.59 5.43 12.22
N GLY A 239 20.93 5.35 12.16
CA GLY A 239 21.66 4.44 11.29
C GLY A 239 21.25 2.97 11.42
N ASP A 240 20.96 2.50 12.62
CA ASP A 240 20.54 1.12 12.85
C ASP A 240 19.06 0.90 12.55
N ALA A 241 18.19 1.78 13.04
CA ALA A 241 16.75 1.67 12.85
C ALA A 241 16.31 1.93 11.41
N ALA A 242 17.06 2.71 10.64
CA ALA A 242 16.78 2.99 9.23
C ALA A 242 16.77 1.73 8.33
N HIS A 243 17.41 0.66 8.78
CA HIS A 243 17.49 -0.63 8.07
C HIS A 243 16.41 -1.63 8.49
N ASP A 244 15.56 -1.30 9.45
CA ASP A 244 14.49 -2.16 9.93
C ASP A 244 13.27 -2.14 9.00
N ILE A 245 12.70 -3.31 8.75
CA ILE A 245 11.46 -3.49 7.99
C ILE A 245 10.45 -4.18 8.90
N LEU A 246 9.31 -3.53 9.12
CA LEU A 246 8.15 -4.11 9.80
C LEU A 246 7.43 -5.02 8.80
N ILE A 247 7.11 -6.25 9.20
CA ILE A 247 6.50 -7.27 8.35
C ILE A 247 5.43 -8.06 9.11
N GLN A 248 4.52 -8.63 8.36
CA GLN A 248 3.41 -9.44 8.85
C GLN A 248 3.55 -10.89 8.39
N GLU A 249 3.36 -11.82 9.30
CA GLU A 249 3.20 -13.25 9.04
C GLU A 249 1.76 -13.70 9.27
N ASN A 250 1.21 -14.51 8.37
CA ASN A 250 -0.19 -14.95 8.41
C ASN A 250 -0.26 -16.45 8.66
N HIS A 251 -0.16 -16.86 9.91
CA HIS A 251 -0.25 -18.28 10.29
C HIS A 251 -1.60 -18.89 9.91
N GLY A 252 -1.57 -20.13 9.42
CA GLY A 252 -2.76 -20.84 8.99
C GLY A 252 -3.43 -20.24 7.75
N CYS A 253 -2.72 -19.43 6.95
CA CYS A 253 -3.14 -19.08 5.60
C CYS A 253 -3.20 -20.33 4.71
N VAL A 254 -4.04 -20.32 3.68
CA VAL A 254 -4.14 -21.37 2.66
C VAL A 254 -4.09 -20.70 1.30
N ILE A 255 -3.19 -21.15 0.45
CA ILE A 255 -2.86 -20.51 -0.82
C ILE A 255 -2.85 -21.58 -1.89
N ASP A 256 -3.58 -21.36 -2.99
CA ASP A 256 -3.53 -22.29 -4.11
C ASP A 256 -2.26 -22.11 -4.96
N ALA A 257 -2.02 -23.02 -5.86
CA ALA A 257 -0.84 -23.05 -6.74
C ALA A 257 -0.69 -21.78 -7.61
N SER A 258 -1.77 -21.02 -7.85
CA SER A 258 -1.73 -19.73 -8.55
C SER A 258 -1.30 -18.57 -7.66
N GLY A 259 -1.15 -18.81 -6.36
CA GLY A 259 -0.92 -17.79 -5.32
C GLY A 259 -2.20 -17.07 -4.90
N ALA A 260 -3.39 -17.57 -5.25
CA ALA A 260 -4.63 -16.97 -4.75
C ALA A 260 -4.85 -17.40 -3.29
N ILE A 261 -5.06 -16.41 -2.44
CA ILE A 261 -5.26 -16.60 -1.01
C ILE A 261 -6.70 -17.09 -0.78
N LYS A 262 -6.86 -18.36 -0.41
CA LYS A 262 -8.17 -18.97 -0.08
C LYS A 262 -8.58 -18.70 1.37
N LYS A 263 -7.59 -18.62 2.24
CA LYS A 263 -7.74 -18.24 3.65
C LYS A 263 -6.55 -17.39 4.04
N LEU A 264 -6.80 -16.20 4.55
CA LEU A 264 -5.74 -15.23 4.83
C LEU A 264 -4.95 -15.59 6.09
N THR A 265 -5.65 -15.90 7.21
CA THR A 265 -5.04 -16.29 8.48
C THR A 265 -5.80 -17.41 9.14
N GLY A 266 -5.17 -18.10 10.08
CA GLY A 266 -5.80 -18.98 11.05
C GLY A 266 -6.65 -18.23 12.09
N GLY A 267 -7.05 -18.93 13.14
CA GLY A 267 -7.80 -18.35 14.26
C GLY A 267 -6.96 -17.39 15.10
N GLU A 268 -5.63 -17.55 15.06
CA GLU A 268 -4.68 -16.73 15.82
C GLU A 268 -4.48 -15.31 15.24
N GLY A 269 -4.88 -15.10 13.99
CA GLY A 269 -4.62 -13.83 13.30
C GLY A 269 -3.23 -13.79 12.68
N ALA A 270 -2.66 -12.59 12.62
CA ALA A 270 -1.32 -12.35 12.11
C ALA A 270 -0.33 -12.14 13.26
N ASP A 271 0.93 -12.47 13.03
CA ASP A 271 2.03 -12.04 13.86
C ASP A 271 2.79 -10.91 13.16
N ILE A 272 3.36 -10.01 13.94
CA ILE A 272 4.13 -8.88 13.44
C ILE A 272 5.58 -9.04 13.87
N HIS A 273 6.48 -8.79 12.93
CA HIS A 273 7.92 -8.94 13.15
C HIS A 273 8.66 -7.73 12.60
N VAL A 274 9.91 -7.58 13.01
CA VAL A 274 10.87 -6.66 12.40
C VAL A 274 12.06 -7.46 11.91
N ILE A 275 12.52 -7.20 10.70
CA ILE A 275 13.72 -7.78 10.11
C ILE A 275 14.59 -6.66 9.53
N ARG A 276 15.90 -6.81 9.55
CA ARG A 276 16.79 -5.91 8.82
C ARG A 276 16.78 -6.20 7.31
N ASP A 277 17.04 -5.19 6.53
CA ASP A 277 17.05 -5.26 5.06
C ASP A 277 18.16 -6.15 4.47
N ASP A 278 19.08 -6.62 5.30
CA ASP A 278 20.08 -7.64 4.96
C ASP A 278 19.64 -9.07 5.33
N GLY A 279 18.43 -9.23 5.90
CA GLY A 279 17.90 -10.52 6.36
C GLY A 279 18.31 -10.91 7.77
N THR A 280 19.10 -10.10 8.45
CA THR A 280 19.53 -10.35 9.83
C THR A 280 18.58 -9.74 10.87
N ASN A 281 18.85 -9.98 12.14
CA ASN A 281 18.17 -9.37 13.28
C ASN A 281 16.64 -9.48 13.23
N PHE A 282 16.13 -10.68 12.88
CA PHE A 282 14.72 -10.99 12.92
C PHE A 282 14.23 -10.95 14.39
N ARG A 283 13.13 -10.20 14.64
CA ARG A 283 12.58 -9.99 15.97
C ARG A 283 11.07 -10.15 15.98
N ASN A 284 10.54 -10.94 16.89
CA ASN A 284 9.10 -11.02 17.14
C ASN A 284 8.63 -9.80 17.93
N MET A 285 7.44 -9.31 17.61
CA MET A 285 6.76 -8.34 18.47
C MET A 285 5.96 -9.08 19.56
N PRO A 286 5.88 -8.55 20.79
CA PRO A 286 5.20 -9.21 21.92
C PRO A 286 3.68 -8.98 21.88
N TRP A 287 3.07 -9.22 20.74
CA TRP A 287 1.61 -9.21 20.50
C TRP A 287 1.24 -10.32 19.52
N GLY A 288 -0.04 -10.42 19.16
CA GLY A 288 -0.51 -11.56 18.39
C GLY A 288 -0.40 -12.83 19.22
N ARG A 289 0.12 -13.89 18.64
CA ARG A 289 0.27 -15.21 19.30
C ARG A 289 1.12 -15.13 20.58
N ASP A 290 2.23 -14.40 20.52
CA ASP A 290 3.12 -14.24 21.69
C ASP A 290 2.44 -13.43 22.81
N GLY A 291 1.54 -12.51 22.47
CA GLY A 291 0.74 -11.73 23.42
C GLY A 291 -0.57 -12.39 23.86
N ASN A 292 -0.90 -13.58 23.38
CA ASN A 292 -2.20 -14.23 23.57
C ASN A 292 -3.38 -13.36 23.11
N GLU A 293 -3.23 -12.69 21.98
CA GLU A 293 -4.25 -11.80 21.42
C GLU A 293 -4.37 -11.99 19.92
N PHE A 294 -5.52 -11.64 19.36
CA PHE A 294 -5.73 -11.66 17.92
C PHE A 294 -5.14 -10.38 17.33
N CYS A 295 -4.14 -10.49 16.46
CA CYS A 295 -3.61 -9.38 15.68
C CYS A 295 -4.32 -9.29 14.33
N GLN A 296 -4.85 -8.11 14.00
CA GLN A 296 -5.65 -7.93 12.77
C GLN A 296 -4.79 -7.91 11.50
N GLY A 297 -3.46 -7.71 11.63
CA GLY A 297 -2.57 -7.58 10.48
C GLY A 297 -2.56 -6.18 9.87
N HIS A 298 -2.85 -5.17 10.68
CA HIS A 298 -2.61 -3.77 10.34
C HIS A 298 -1.53 -3.24 11.26
N GLN A 299 -0.47 -2.68 10.71
CA GLN A 299 0.67 -2.14 11.45
C GLN A 299 1.21 -0.87 10.82
N CYS A 300 1.88 -0.06 11.58
CA CYS A 300 2.67 1.07 11.11
C CYS A 300 3.78 1.45 12.08
N TRP A 301 4.75 2.22 11.61
CA TRP A 301 5.69 2.93 12.47
C TRP A 301 5.06 4.21 13.03
N ARG A 302 5.38 4.57 14.27
CA ARG A 302 5.09 5.89 14.79
C ARG A 302 6.05 6.92 14.17
N GLY A 303 5.71 7.40 12.97
CA GLY A 303 6.53 8.34 12.23
C GLY A 303 7.99 7.89 12.09
N ARG A 304 8.92 8.79 12.38
CA ARG A 304 10.38 8.55 12.30
C ARG A 304 10.97 7.97 13.58
N THR A 305 10.14 7.48 14.47
CA THR A 305 10.59 6.84 15.70
C THR A 305 10.86 5.35 15.48
N ASP A 306 11.41 4.69 16.48
CA ASP A 306 11.60 3.24 16.55
C ASP A 306 10.39 2.52 17.20
N TRP A 307 9.23 3.17 17.22
CA TRP A 307 7.98 2.59 17.73
C TRP A 307 7.18 1.94 16.61
N ALA A 308 6.80 0.68 16.83
CA ALA A 308 5.85 -0.04 16.00
C ALA A 308 4.47 -0.07 16.67
N ILE A 309 3.41 -0.02 15.86
CA ILE A 309 2.02 -0.01 16.29
C ILE A 309 1.27 -1.07 15.47
N THR A 310 0.35 -1.79 16.13
CA THR A 310 -0.59 -2.70 15.47
C THR A 310 -1.97 -2.59 16.09
N SER A 311 -3.01 -3.13 15.42
CA SER A 311 -4.34 -3.29 16.00
C SER A 311 -4.59 -4.73 16.41
N THR A 312 -5.18 -4.89 17.59
CA THR A 312 -5.48 -6.19 18.19
C THR A 312 -6.96 -6.31 18.57
N GLY A 313 -7.38 -7.53 18.85
CA GLY A 313 -8.71 -7.85 19.30
C GLY A 313 -8.70 -9.02 20.26
N THR A 314 -9.79 -9.20 20.98
CA THR A 314 -9.94 -10.29 21.95
C THR A 314 -10.18 -11.64 21.28
N ARG A 315 -10.52 -11.65 19.99
CA ARG A 315 -10.76 -12.86 19.21
C ARG A 315 -10.81 -12.54 17.72
N SER A 316 -10.69 -13.56 16.89
CA SER A 316 -10.76 -13.39 15.44
C SER A 316 -12.09 -12.75 15.01
N PRO A 317 -12.11 -12.04 13.88
CA PRO A 317 -13.32 -11.48 13.30
C PRO A 317 -14.45 -12.51 13.09
N ARG A 318 -14.10 -13.78 12.97
CA ARG A 318 -15.06 -14.89 12.83
C ARG A 318 -15.51 -15.50 14.15
N GLY A 319 -15.12 -14.94 15.28
CA GLY A 319 -15.49 -15.41 16.61
C GLY A 319 -14.81 -16.70 17.07
N ALA A 320 -13.83 -17.19 16.31
CA ALA A 320 -13.24 -18.53 16.45
C ALA A 320 -11.94 -18.55 17.28
N PHE A 321 -11.64 -17.47 18.00
CA PHE A 321 -10.33 -17.39 18.61
C PHE A 321 -10.34 -17.16 20.10
N LEU A 322 -9.49 -17.92 20.75
CA LEU A 322 -8.67 -17.49 21.91
C LEU A 322 -7.47 -18.43 21.95
N ILE A 323 -6.25 -17.92 22.04
CA ILE A 323 -5.08 -18.77 22.30
C ILE A 323 -5.26 -19.34 23.69
N GLU A 324 -5.35 -20.67 23.79
CA GLU A 324 -5.48 -21.40 25.06
C GLU A 324 -6.64 -20.87 25.95
N GLY A 325 -7.70 -20.31 25.35
CA GLY A 325 -8.84 -19.79 26.12
C GLY A 325 -8.61 -18.45 26.82
N LYS A 326 -7.47 -17.79 26.60
CA LYS A 326 -7.15 -16.49 27.21
C LYS A 326 -7.65 -15.34 26.37
N ALA A 327 -8.28 -14.34 27.00
CA ALA A 327 -8.67 -13.10 26.38
C ALA A 327 -7.45 -12.19 26.19
N ALA A 328 -7.42 -11.41 25.12
CA ALA A 328 -6.43 -10.35 24.94
C ALA A 328 -6.50 -9.33 26.10
N PRO A 329 -5.37 -8.76 26.49
CA PRO A 329 -5.33 -7.74 27.55
C PRO A 329 -6.17 -6.52 27.20
N HIS A 330 -6.19 -6.13 25.92
CA HIS A 330 -6.98 -5.00 25.41
C HIS A 330 -7.21 -5.15 23.90
N ALA A 331 -8.41 -4.83 23.46
CA ALA A 331 -8.75 -4.75 22.04
C ALA A 331 -8.63 -3.30 21.56
N GLY A 332 -7.82 -3.06 20.53
CA GLY A 332 -7.59 -1.72 20.00
C GLY A 332 -6.20 -1.58 19.40
N HIS A 333 -5.65 -0.38 19.45
CA HIS A 333 -4.29 -0.15 19.03
C HIS A 333 -3.31 -0.33 20.18
N VAL A 334 -2.24 -1.05 19.89
CA VAL A 334 -1.14 -1.30 20.82
C VAL A 334 0.18 -0.94 20.14
N GLY A 335 1.15 -0.52 20.94
CA GLY A 335 2.45 -0.15 20.40
C GLY A 335 3.59 -0.41 21.39
N LEU A 336 4.80 -0.44 20.87
CA LEU A 336 6.01 -0.54 21.67
C LEU A 336 7.22 0.00 20.90
N LYS A 337 8.25 0.38 21.67
CA LYS A 337 9.57 0.70 21.13
C LYS A 337 10.30 -0.57 20.73
N THR A 338 10.93 -0.59 19.53
CA THR A 338 11.74 -1.71 19.08
C THR A 338 13.24 -1.37 19.15
N PRO A 339 14.12 -2.32 19.51
CA PRO A 339 13.81 -3.61 20.15
C PRO A 339 13.57 -3.47 21.66
N GLY A 340 12.75 -4.39 22.19
CA GLY A 340 12.72 -4.65 23.65
C GLY A 340 11.87 -3.71 24.50
N GLY A 341 11.03 -2.85 23.90
CA GLY A 341 10.08 -2.02 24.64
C GLY A 341 8.94 -2.82 25.27
N LEU A 342 8.25 -2.21 26.23
CA LEU A 342 7.04 -2.76 26.81
C LEU A 342 5.83 -2.46 25.92
N ARG A 343 4.89 -3.41 25.85
CA ARG A 343 3.61 -3.23 25.17
C ARG A 343 2.77 -2.16 25.89
N ASN A 344 2.26 -1.21 25.14
CA ASN A 344 1.36 -0.16 25.62
C ASN A 344 0.02 -0.22 24.92
N ASP A 345 -1.07 -0.11 25.68
CA ASP A 345 -2.44 -0.02 25.17
C ASP A 345 -2.74 1.44 24.80
N LEU A 346 -2.61 1.77 23.52
CA LEU A 346 -2.72 3.14 23.01
C LEU A 346 -4.16 3.67 23.06
N THR A 347 -5.16 2.78 22.99
CA THR A 347 -6.60 3.12 22.92
C THR A 347 -7.37 2.67 24.17
N ARG A 348 -6.69 2.51 25.31
CA ARG A 348 -7.29 1.98 26.54
C ARG A 348 -8.57 2.72 26.99
N ASP A 349 -8.65 4.01 26.68
CA ASP A 349 -9.76 4.88 27.09
C ASP A 349 -10.95 4.83 26.11
N LEU A 350 -10.82 4.12 24.99
CA LEU A 350 -11.84 3.95 23.95
C LEU A 350 -12.22 2.47 23.77
N LYS A 351 -12.55 1.78 24.85
CA LYS A 351 -12.76 0.32 24.88
C LYS A 351 -13.84 -0.20 23.96
N GLU A 352 -14.82 0.62 23.61
CA GLU A 352 -15.95 0.24 22.75
C GLU A 352 -15.70 0.50 21.26
N ALA A 353 -14.63 1.21 20.91
CA ALA A 353 -14.31 1.48 19.52
C ALA A 353 -13.80 0.21 18.83
N LYS A 354 -14.37 -0.09 17.67
CA LYS A 354 -13.90 -1.17 16.79
C LYS A 354 -13.00 -0.55 15.75
N PHE A 355 -11.71 -0.49 16.02
CA PHE A 355 -10.71 0.05 15.10
C PHE A 355 -10.35 -0.95 13.99
N SER A 356 -9.87 -0.44 12.85
CA SER A 356 -9.35 -1.24 11.75
C SER A 356 -8.05 -0.64 11.20
N HIS A 357 -8.14 0.32 10.27
CA HIS A 357 -6.97 0.92 9.62
C HIS A 357 -6.55 2.20 10.32
N PHE A 358 -5.27 2.51 10.29
CA PHE A 358 -4.71 3.66 10.99
C PHE A 358 -3.35 4.06 10.44
N ALA A 359 -2.94 5.28 10.70
CA ALA A 359 -1.61 5.78 10.39
C ALA A 359 -1.20 6.91 11.35
N GLY A 360 0.11 7.11 11.49
CA GLY A 360 0.70 8.28 12.11
C GLY A 360 1.30 9.24 11.08
N ASP A 361 1.50 10.50 11.48
CA ASP A 361 2.28 11.47 10.69
C ASP A 361 3.79 11.14 10.72
N ALA A 362 4.58 11.82 9.89
CA ALA A 362 6.02 11.58 9.82
C ALA A 362 6.78 11.96 11.10
N LEU A 363 6.23 12.85 11.90
CA LEU A 363 6.82 13.27 13.17
C LEU A 363 6.41 12.38 14.36
N GLY A 364 5.43 11.49 14.16
CA GLY A 364 4.88 10.62 15.23
C GLY A 364 4.14 11.40 16.31
N LYS A 365 3.52 12.53 15.94
CA LYS A 365 2.74 13.39 16.84
C LYS A 365 1.25 13.17 16.72
N HIS A 366 0.76 13.00 15.49
CA HIS A 366 -0.66 12.83 15.21
C HIS A 366 -0.96 11.41 14.74
N PHE A 367 -2.18 10.99 14.97
CA PHE A 367 -2.67 9.67 14.64
C PHE A 367 -4.08 9.78 14.07
N VAL A 368 -4.40 8.97 13.08
CA VAL A 368 -5.73 8.86 12.50
C VAL A 368 -6.11 7.39 12.39
N SER A 369 -7.38 7.07 12.67
CA SER A 369 -7.91 5.72 12.52
C SER A 369 -9.35 5.74 12.03
N ASP A 370 -9.71 4.73 11.22
CA ASP A 370 -11.13 4.41 11.06
C ASP A 370 -11.64 3.57 12.23
N ALA A 371 -12.92 3.68 12.50
CA ALA A 371 -13.60 2.93 13.55
C ALA A 371 -15.05 2.60 13.16
N GLY A 372 -15.58 1.51 13.71
CA GLY A 372 -16.98 1.13 13.55
C GLY A 372 -17.95 2.13 14.20
N PRO A 373 -19.26 2.01 13.93
CA PRO A 373 -19.90 0.90 13.20
C PRO A 373 -19.74 1.00 11.68
N PHE A 374 -19.12 0.00 11.09
CA PHE A 374 -18.81 -0.01 9.65
C PHE A 374 -20.06 -0.22 8.77
N ASP A 375 -21.06 -0.89 9.27
CA ASP A 375 -22.37 -1.05 8.62
C ASP A 375 -23.19 0.25 8.54
N LYS A 376 -22.74 1.30 9.23
CA LYS A 376 -23.31 2.66 9.21
C LYS A 376 -22.38 3.70 8.57
N GLY A 377 -21.45 3.26 7.75
CA GLY A 377 -20.53 4.14 7.02
C GLY A 377 -19.16 4.36 7.65
N GLY A 378 -18.93 3.81 8.84
CA GLY A 378 -17.71 4.01 9.61
C GLY A 378 -17.58 5.38 10.25
N ARG A 379 -16.47 5.62 10.90
CA ARG A 379 -16.08 6.91 11.52
C ARG A 379 -14.59 7.11 11.30
N ILE A 380 -14.17 8.36 11.17
CA ILE A 380 -12.76 8.72 11.20
C ILE A 380 -12.49 9.49 12.49
N LEU A 381 -11.50 9.02 13.22
CA LEU A 381 -11.06 9.57 14.50
C LEU A 381 -9.63 10.05 14.38
N ALA A 382 -9.30 11.19 14.95
CA ALA A 382 -7.94 11.67 15.12
C ALA A 382 -7.55 11.69 16.59
N ALA A 383 -6.25 11.53 16.86
CA ALA A 383 -5.68 11.60 18.20
C ALA A 383 -4.25 12.13 18.14
N GLU A 384 -3.68 12.40 19.30
CA GLU A 384 -2.30 12.82 19.45
C GLU A 384 -1.53 11.83 20.29
N PHE A 385 -0.30 11.54 19.91
CA PHE A 385 0.62 10.81 20.77
C PHE A 385 1.06 11.71 21.94
N GLY A 386 1.05 11.15 23.14
CA GLY A 386 1.58 11.82 24.32
C GLY A 386 3.07 12.12 24.24
N GLU A 387 3.57 12.90 25.18
CA GLU A 387 4.99 13.12 25.37
C GLU A 387 5.74 11.81 25.60
N PRO A 388 7.04 11.70 25.23
CA PRO A 388 7.85 10.53 25.46
C PRO A 388 7.74 10.03 26.92
N GLY A 389 7.33 8.75 27.08
CA GLY A 389 7.06 8.16 28.40
C GLY A 389 5.58 8.18 28.83
N ARG A 390 4.70 8.85 28.10
CA ARG A 390 3.23 8.72 28.18
C ARG A 390 2.73 8.10 26.89
N ASP A 391 2.83 6.83 26.77
CA ASP A 391 2.68 6.06 25.54
C ASP A 391 1.22 5.73 25.21
N ALA A 392 0.29 6.64 25.50
CA ALA A 392 -1.11 6.52 25.14
C ALA A 392 -1.49 7.58 24.12
N LEU A 393 -2.46 7.27 23.27
CA LEU A 393 -3.12 8.26 22.43
C LEU A 393 -4.10 9.07 23.29
N GLY A 394 -4.09 10.38 23.13
CA GLY A 394 -4.98 11.31 23.82
C GLY A 394 -5.59 12.32 22.87
N GLY A 395 -6.44 13.20 23.40
CA GLY A 395 -7.06 14.25 22.58
C GLY A 395 -7.94 13.70 21.46
N TRP A 396 -8.58 12.56 21.67
CA TRP A 396 -9.41 11.93 20.66
C TRP A 396 -10.51 12.84 20.16
N ARG A 397 -10.61 12.98 18.84
CA ARG A 397 -11.61 13.78 18.14
C ARG A 397 -12.26 12.95 17.06
N TYR A 398 -13.59 12.97 17.03
CA TYR A 398 -14.36 12.55 15.88
C TYR A 398 -14.16 13.57 14.77
N LEU A 399 -13.91 13.15 13.54
CA LEU A 399 -13.77 14.05 12.40
C LEU A 399 -15.06 14.04 11.56
N LEU A 400 -15.41 12.88 11.00
CA LEU A 400 -16.63 12.71 10.22
C LEU A 400 -16.99 11.24 10.05
N ASN A 401 -18.21 11.00 9.55
CA ASN A 401 -18.62 9.73 8.96
C ASN A 401 -18.38 9.79 7.44
N PRO A 402 -17.46 8.98 6.89
CA PRO A 402 -17.18 8.98 5.45
C PRO A 402 -18.31 8.40 4.59
N ARG A 403 -19.35 7.83 5.23
CA ARG A 403 -20.51 7.18 4.58
C ARG A 403 -20.11 6.08 3.60
N SER A 404 -18.97 5.46 3.81
CA SER A 404 -18.49 4.35 2.98
C SER A 404 -19.31 3.09 3.24
N THR A 405 -19.50 2.26 2.21
CA THR A 405 -20.06 0.91 2.41
C THR A 405 -19.13 -0.01 3.20
N CYS A 406 -17.86 0.39 3.37
CA CYS A 406 -16.81 -0.36 4.07
C CYS A 406 -16.63 -1.80 3.58
N LYS A 407 -17.05 -2.10 2.34
CA LYS A 407 -16.75 -3.37 1.69
C LYS A 407 -15.26 -3.45 1.40
N LYS A 408 -14.76 -4.65 1.08
CA LYS A 408 -13.33 -4.86 0.76
C LYS A 408 -12.82 -3.90 -0.31
N GLU A 409 -13.64 -3.57 -1.30
CA GLU A 409 -13.31 -2.69 -2.41
C GLU A 409 -13.32 -1.21 -2.02
N SER A 410 -13.97 -0.84 -0.90
CA SER A 410 -14.19 0.54 -0.46
C SER A 410 -13.79 0.79 0.98
N HIS A 411 -12.74 0.09 1.45
CA HIS A 411 -12.16 0.38 2.77
C HIS A 411 -11.74 1.86 2.87
N ILE A 412 -11.95 2.44 4.05
CA ILE A 412 -11.71 3.86 4.32
C ILE A 412 -10.21 4.19 4.22
N HIS A 413 -9.34 3.37 4.80
CA HIS A 413 -7.87 3.51 4.80
C HIS A 413 -7.42 4.93 5.14
N PRO A 414 -7.71 5.45 6.34
CA PRO A 414 -7.31 6.80 6.69
C PRO A 414 -5.80 6.90 6.92
N PHE A 415 -5.19 8.00 6.49
CA PHE A 415 -3.79 8.31 6.74
C PHE A 415 -3.55 9.82 6.77
N LEU A 416 -2.37 10.26 7.22
CA LEU A 416 -2.00 11.65 7.38
C LEU A 416 -0.95 12.09 6.35
N SER A 417 -0.95 13.38 6.01
CA SER A 417 0.20 14.01 5.38
C SER A 417 1.44 13.93 6.28
N PRO A 418 2.66 13.98 5.73
CA PRO A 418 3.89 13.95 6.52
C PRO A 418 3.95 14.96 7.65
N ASP A 419 3.39 16.15 7.47
CA ASP A 419 3.33 17.22 8.46
C ASP A 419 2.14 17.12 9.45
N GLY A 420 1.25 16.13 9.25
CA GLY A 420 0.08 15.90 10.11
C GLY A 420 -1.05 16.90 9.96
N THR A 421 -0.99 17.83 9.00
CA THR A 421 -1.99 18.91 8.84
C THR A 421 -3.20 18.52 8.00
N MET A 422 -3.09 17.42 7.25
CA MET A 422 -4.14 16.88 6.39
C MET A 422 -4.35 15.40 6.67
N ALA A 423 -5.60 14.97 6.63
CA ALA A 423 -5.96 13.56 6.66
C ALA A 423 -6.67 13.18 5.36
N PHE A 424 -6.47 11.93 4.94
CA PHE A 424 -6.96 11.39 3.67
C PHE A 424 -7.78 10.14 3.93
N PHE A 425 -8.74 9.86 3.08
CA PHE A 425 -9.57 8.66 3.18
C PHE A 425 -10.21 8.31 1.85
N ASN A 426 -10.70 7.08 1.73
CA ASN A 426 -11.51 6.63 0.61
C ASN A 426 -12.98 6.51 1.01
N SER A 427 -13.91 6.75 0.07
CA SER A 427 -15.33 6.46 0.25
C SER A 427 -16.00 6.18 -1.10
N ASP A 428 -17.00 5.29 -1.07
CA ASP A 428 -17.93 5.03 -2.17
C ASP A 428 -19.33 5.60 -1.90
N GLU A 429 -19.44 6.64 -1.09
CA GLU A 429 -20.72 7.27 -0.67
C GLU A 429 -21.56 7.76 -1.87
N SER A 430 -20.91 8.11 -2.97
CA SER A 430 -21.56 8.54 -4.23
C SER A 430 -21.95 7.38 -5.15
N GLY A 431 -21.73 6.14 -4.76
CA GLY A 431 -21.88 4.95 -5.60
C GLY A 431 -20.62 4.61 -6.41
N VAL A 432 -19.60 5.48 -6.38
CA VAL A 432 -18.30 5.29 -7.03
C VAL A 432 -17.22 5.55 -6.00
N LEU A 433 -16.19 4.68 -5.95
CA LEU A 433 -15.07 4.86 -5.04
C LEU A 433 -14.25 6.10 -5.41
N HIS A 434 -14.08 7.00 -4.46
CA HIS A 434 -13.29 8.21 -4.61
C HIS A 434 -12.33 8.43 -3.45
N ALA A 435 -11.25 9.17 -3.75
CA ALA A 435 -10.29 9.67 -2.79
C ALA A 435 -10.71 11.04 -2.24
N TYR A 436 -10.58 11.22 -0.93
CA TYR A 436 -10.93 12.43 -0.21
C TYR A 436 -9.77 12.92 0.64
N MET A 437 -9.78 14.20 0.96
CA MET A 437 -8.86 14.86 1.88
C MET A 437 -9.67 15.73 2.84
N MET A 438 -9.16 15.90 4.05
CA MET A 438 -9.67 16.86 5.04
C MET A 438 -8.54 17.59 5.73
N ARG A 439 -8.81 18.82 6.19
CA ARG A 439 -7.89 19.66 6.95
C ARG A 439 -8.65 20.55 7.92
N GLY A 440 -7.94 21.19 8.87
CA GLY A 440 -8.56 22.09 9.86
C GLY A 440 -9.15 21.36 11.06
N PHE A 441 -8.58 20.22 11.46
CA PHE A 441 -9.01 19.41 12.62
C PHE A 441 -8.00 19.47 13.78
#